data_cfc11f0a87d121e016dfe2fdf0cd606f
#
_entry.id   cfc11f0a87d121e016dfe2fdf0cd606f
#
_cell.length_a   1.000
_cell.length_b   1.000
_cell.length_c   1.000
_cell.angle_alpha   90.00
_cell.angle_beta   90.00
_cell.angle_gamma   90.00
#
_symmetry.space_group_name_H-M   'P 1'
#
loop_
_entity.id
_entity.type
_entity.pdbx_description
1 polymer ?
#
loop_
_entity_poly.entity_id
_entity_poly.type
_entity_poly.pdbx_seq_one_letter_code
_entity_poly.pdbx_strand_id
1 'polypeptide(L)'
;MLYAQWVPWSAEENFVYKKVSGFAVITGYIGNEQQICVPPNLGGLPVRTIREQAFADTDCRTVILSPGIYEIEKWAFKNSRMEQMYLYDDLMKVSDYAFQDCDMLRTLHINAIEAPAYSGNYFDTFQDKYDRLLSLKDKKKIVLFSGSSTRFGYDSEMIDRAFPDYEVVNMGVFAYSQALPQLELIRSCMKEGDILLDSPEFDAANRQFCYQKERDYATFAMIESNYAAFAGLDLREYTQVFTAFSAYQAAREDMERKSYDICAADYDEDGHETEESSYNEYGDYVLYRPNSTKEGPIYGLPVNYTVNAFPQDTYIDSINAEFQKFMDEGIKVYFTYSPRNKYALSKESTEEERARLHEYFKSQLHIPVISELEDSLCTGIYLYGTDNHLSTEGAQIRTERVIRDLKEQLAKEEKE
;
A
#
# COMPACT_ATOMS: atom_id res chain seq x y z
N MET A 1 1.62 10.82 19.78
CA MET A 1 2.25 10.94 21.12
C MET A 1 3.75 10.76 20.94
N LEU A 2 4.51 11.88 20.92
CA LEU A 2 5.97 11.88 20.77
C LEU A 2 6.59 11.24 22.02
N TYR A 3 7.02 10.00 21.92
CA TYR A 3 7.96 9.45 22.89
C TYR A 3 9.37 9.94 22.54
N ALA A 4 9.74 11.11 23.02
CA ALA A 4 11.13 11.45 23.15
C ALA A 4 11.69 10.59 24.30
N GLN A 5 12.02 9.34 24.04
CA GLN A 5 12.90 8.60 24.92
C GLN A 5 14.29 9.20 24.74
N TRP A 6 14.78 9.88 25.79
CA TRP A 6 16.19 10.24 25.91
C TRP A 6 16.99 8.96 26.12
N VAL A 7 17.28 8.27 25.05
CA VAL A 7 18.21 7.15 25.08
C VAL A 7 19.61 7.74 24.92
N PRO A 8 20.53 7.47 25.85
CA PRO A 8 21.90 7.97 25.72
C PRO A 8 22.53 7.37 24.44
N TRP A 9 23.30 8.18 23.74
CA TRP A 9 24.11 7.70 22.63
C TRP A 9 25.08 6.61 23.12
N SER A 10 25.34 5.61 22.27
CA SER A 10 26.38 4.61 22.55
C SER A 10 27.74 5.28 22.65
N ALA A 11 28.62 4.70 23.48
CA ALA A 11 29.93 5.27 23.76
C ALA A 11 30.79 5.40 22.50
N GLU A 12 31.49 6.51 22.33
CA GLU A 12 32.29 6.80 21.14
C GLU A 12 33.35 5.73 20.87
N GLU A 13 33.95 5.18 21.92
CA GLU A 13 34.96 4.11 21.84
C GLU A 13 34.45 2.81 21.21
N ASN A 14 33.14 2.61 21.12
CA ASN A 14 32.53 1.46 20.46
C ASN A 14 32.51 1.59 18.92
N PHE A 15 32.80 2.78 18.40
CA PHE A 15 32.78 3.04 16.96
C PHE A 15 34.18 3.18 16.39
N VAL A 16 34.46 2.43 15.34
CA VAL A 16 35.65 2.64 14.51
C VAL A 16 35.24 3.57 13.35
N TYR A 17 35.92 4.71 13.23
CA TYR A 17 35.58 5.68 12.21
C TYR A 17 36.81 6.34 11.58
N LYS A 18 36.61 6.95 10.41
CA LYS A 18 37.61 7.74 9.68
C LYS A 18 37.10 9.17 9.46
N LYS A 19 38.02 10.11 9.41
CA LYS A 19 37.73 11.50 9.04
C LYS A 19 37.82 11.64 7.52
N VAL A 20 36.73 12.03 6.87
CA VAL A 20 36.67 12.22 5.42
C VAL A 20 35.93 13.52 5.15
N SER A 21 36.60 14.47 4.49
CA SER A 21 35.99 15.74 4.03
C SER A 21 35.21 16.48 5.11
N GLY A 22 35.71 16.48 6.35
CA GLY A 22 35.06 17.18 7.47
C GLY A 22 33.94 16.40 8.19
N PHE A 23 33.73 15.14 7.81
CA PHE A 23 32.74 14.24 8.41
C PHE A 23 33.42 13.03 9.08
N ALA A 24 32.72 12.46 10.04
CA ALA A 24 33.03 11.13 10.55
C ALA A 24 32.31 10.09 9.68
N VAL A 25 33.06 9.07 9.26
CA VAL A 25 32.57 7.95 8.46
C VAL A 25 32.80 6.68 9.27
N ILE A 26 31.75 6.02 9.73
CA ILE A 26 31.83 4.81 10.56
C ILE A 26 32.30 3.66 9.66
N THR A 27 33.35 2.96 10.09
CA THR A 27 33.94 1.82 9.38
C THR A 27 33.90 0.54 10.19
N GLY A 28 33.41 0.55 11.41
CA GLY A 28 33.22 -0.61 12.25
C GLY A 28 32.55 -0.29 13.57
N TYR A 29 32.01 -1.33 14.20
CA TYR A 29 31.44 -1.30 15.54
C TYR A 29 32.06 -2.46 16.36
N ILE A 30 32.55 -2.15 17.56
CA ILE A 30 33.23 -3.11 18.44
C ILE A 30 32.55 -3.29 19.79
N GLY A 31 31.41 -2.62 19.99
CA GLY A 31 30.58 -2.76 21.20
C GLY A 31 29.76 -4.06 21.20
N ASN A 32 29.09 -4.32 22.28
CA ASN A 32 28.22 -5.50 22.47
C ASN A 32 26.81 -5.11 22.99
N GLU A 33 26.39 -3.89 22.74
CA GLU A 33 25.10 -3.38 23.21
C GLU A 33 23.95 -4.05 22.42
N GLN A 34 22.87 -4.36 23.13
CA GLN A 34 21.64 -4.87 22.49
C GLN A 34 20.88 -3.76 21.75
N GLN A 35 21.10 -2.52 22.15
CA GLN A 35 20.59 -1.34 21.48
C GLN A 35 21.76 -0.40 21.17
N ILE A 36 22.02 -0.21 19.89
CA ILE A 36 23.08 0.68 19.40
C ILE A 36 22.44 2.02 19.06
N CYS A 37 22.89 3.08 19.74
CA CYS A 37 22.46 4.45 19.46
C CYS A 37 23.62 5.21 18.84
N VAL A 38 23.63 5.31 17.51
CA VAL A 38 24.70 5.96 16.75
C VAL A 38 24.72 7.45 17.07
N PRO A 39 25.79 8.01 17.63
CA PRO A 39 25.84 9.42 18.00
C PRO A 39 25.91 10.33 16.77
N PRO A 40 25.40 11.59 16.85
CA PRO A 40 25.46 12.52 15.74
C PRO A 40 26.88 13.02 15.42
N ASN A 41 27.82 12.87 16.37
CA ASN A 41 29.22 13.28 16.20
C ASN A 41 30.17 12.21 16.73
N LEU A 42 31.28 12.01 16.03
CA LEU A 42 32.40 11.17 16.46
C LEU A 42 33.71 11.97 16.24
N GLY A 43 34.54 12.03 17.27
CA GLY A 43 35.76 12.84 17.23
C GLY A 43 35.52 14.33 16.94
N GLY A 44 34.37 14.85 17.38
CA GLY A 44 33.97 16.25 17.14
C GLY A 44 33.50 16.53 15.70
N LEU A 45 33.33 15.51 14.85
CA LEU A 45 32.86 15.64 13.48
C LEU A 45 31.47 15.02 13.32
N PRO A 46 30.56 15.63 12.53
CA PRO A 46 29.25 15.05 12.28
C PRO A 46 29.38 13.72 11.55
N VAL A 47 28.60 12.71 12.00
CA VAL A 47 28.52 11.40 11.37
C VAL A 47 27.65 11.52 10.13
N ARG A 48 28.16 11.02 8.99
CA ARG A 48 27.45 11.16 7.70
C ARG A 48 27.24 9.83 6.95
N THR A 49 28.18 8.90 7.10
CA THR A 49 28.15 7.66 6.31
C THR A 49 28.45 6.46 7.20
N ILE A 50 27.70 5.40 6.98
CA ILE A 50 27.96 4.07 7.50
C ILE A 50 28.56 3.24 6.36
N ARG A 51 29.83 2.88 6.49
CA ARG A 51 30.59 2.14 5.48
C ARG A 51 30.18 0.68 5.38
N GLU A 52 30.64 0.12 4.26
CA GLU A 52 30.57 -1.32 4.00
C GLU A 52 31.05 -2.12 5.23
N GLN A 53 30.20 -3.07 5.65
CA GLN A 53 30.42 -3.99 6.77
C GLN A 53 30.60 -3.33 8.16
N ALA A 54 30.28 -2.05 8.32
CA ALA A 54 30.52 -1.34 9.59
C ALA A 54 29.80 -1.96 10.80
N PHE A 55 28.62 -2.53 10.60
CA PHE A 55 27.83 -3.23 11.61
C PHE A 55 27.53 -4.68 11.21
N ALA A 56 28.33 -5.26 10.32
CA ALA A 56 28.15 -6.66 9.95
C ALA A 56 28.34 -7.58 11.17
N ASP A 57 27.59 -8.68 11.19
CA ASP A 57 27.64 -9.71 12.24
C ASP A 57 27.34 -9.19 13.66
N THR A 58 26.71 -8.03 13.82
CA THR A 58 26.37 -7.50 15.16
C THR A 58 25.21 -8.27 15.79
N ASP A 59 25.33 -8.56 17.10
CA ASP A 59 24.29 -9.21 17.90
C ASP A 59 23.44 -8.17 18.65
N CYS A 60 23.05 -7.10 18.00
CA CYS A 60 22.12 -6.09 18.54
C CYS A 60 20.69 -6.36 18.09
N ARG A 61 19.71 -5.89 18.86
CA ARG A 61 18.29 -5.99 18.50
C ARG A 61 17.73 -4.69 17.93
N THR A 62 18.29 -3.57 18.37
CA THR A 62 17.80 -2.25 17.95
C THR A 62 18.96 -1.38 17.53
N VAL A 63 18.82 -0.73 16.37
CA VAL A 63 19.75 0.29 15.91
C VAL A 63 19.00 1.61 15.75
N ILE A 64 19.49 2.65 16.42
CA ILE A 64 18.97 4.01 16.31
C ILE A 64 20.05 4.84 15.64
N LEU A 65 19.80 5.30 14.44
CA LEU A 65 20.67 6.24 13.75
C LEU A 65 20.44 7.65 14.29
N SER A 66 21.44 8.50 14.24
CA SER A 66 21.29 9.91 14.54
C SER A 66 20.88 10.71 13.30
N PRO A 67 20.29 11.90 13.48
CA PRO A 67 20.13 12.86 12.40
C PRO A 67 21.47 13.17 11.71
N GLY A 68 21.45 13.48 10.42
CA GLY A 68 22.60 13.83 9.62
C GLY A 68 23.30 12.65 8.92
N ILE A 69 22.92 11.40 9.22
CA ILE A 69 23.40 10.25 8.46
C ILE A 69 22.73 10.24 7.08
N TYR A 70 23.53 10.41 6.05
CA TYR A 70 23.12 10.57 4.65
C TYR A 70 23.18 9.27 3.85
N GLU A 71 24.13 8.38 4.18
CA GLU A 71 24.42 7.20 3.35
C GLU A 71 24.72 5.96 4.20
N ILE A 72 24.08 4.85 3.80
CA ILE A 72 24.39 3.50 4.26
C ILE A 72 24.93 2.72 3.06
N GLU A 73 26.17 2.26 3.15
CA GLU A 73 26.83 1.55 2.07
C GLU A 73 26.44 0.06 2.02
N LYS A 74 26.87 -0.61 0.95
CA LYS A 74 26.64 -2.03 0.69
C LYS A 74 27.12 -2.88 1.88
N TRP A 75 26.29 -3.85 2.29
CA TRP A 75 26.60 -4.78 3.39
C TRP A 75 26.82 -4.14 4.76
N ALA A 76 26.48 -2.90 4.94
CA ALA A 76 26.76 -2.18 6.19
C ALA A 76 26.25 -2.91 7.44
N PHE A 77 25.12 -3.58 7.36
CA PHE A 77 24.50 -4.36 8.43
C PHE A 77 24.39 -5.85 8.11
N LYS A 78 25.16 -6.35 7.15
CA LYS A 78 25.07 -7.74 6.72
C LYS A 78 25.12 -8.71 7.91
N ASN A 79 24.17 -9.70 7.91
CA ASN A 79 24.09 -10.75 8.93
C ASN A 79 23.91 -10.20 10.37
N SER A 80 23.43 -8.96 10.53
CA SER A 80 23.08 -8.40 11.84
C SER A 80 21.77 -9.03 12.34
N ARG A 81 21.68 -9.24 13.65
CA ARG A 81 20.49 -9.79 14.32
C ARG A 81 19.48 -8.73 14.77
N MET A 82 19.57 -7.52 14.25
CA MET A 82 18.65 -6.45 14.61
C MET A 82 17.21 -6.80 14.20
N GLU A 83 16.29 -6.43 15.08
CA GLU A 83 14.83 -6.58 14.90
C GLU A 83 14.17 -5.27 14.49
N GLN A 84 14.75 -4.14 14.91
CA GLN A 84 14.21 -2.80 14.68
C GLN A 84 15.33 -1.82 14.30
N MET A 85 14.96 -0.87 13.42
CA MET A 85 15.84 0.22 13.04
C MET A 85 15.09 1.55 13.05
N TYR A 86 15.73 2.58 13.60
CA TYR A 86 15.23 3.96 13.58
C TYR A 86 16.10 4.79 12.65
N LEU A 87 15.47 5.39 11.65
CA LEU A 87 16.07 6.24 10.64
C LEU A 87 15.58 7.68 10.78
N TYR A 88 16.29 8.59 10.14
CA TYR A 88 15.87 9.97 9.96
C TYR A 88 15.74 10.29 8.47
N ASP A 89 14.98 11.31 8.13
CA ASP A 89 14.72 11.76 6.76
C ASP A 89 15.94 12.37 6.05
N ASP A 90 17.01 12.62 6.78
CA ASP A 90 18.34 12.96 6.19
C ASP A 90 18.97 11.82 5.39
N LEU A 91 18.50 10.59 5.57
CA LEU A 91 19.04 9.42 4.88
C LEU A 91 18.59 9.42 3.41
N MET A 92 19.53 9.69 2.51
CA MET A 92 19.27 9.83 1.08
C MET A 92 19.72 8.65 0.24
N LYS A 93 20.62 7.81 0.79
CA LYS A 93 21.19 6.68 0.06
C LYS A 93 21.28 5.45 0.94
N VAL A 94 20.68 4.37 0.46
CA VAL A 94 20.87 3.04 0.99
C VAL A 94 21.29 2.14 -0.15
N SER A 95 22.50 1.60 -0.07
CA SER A 95 23.04 0.74 -1.13
C SER A 95 22.38 -0.63 -1.14
N ASP A 96 22.35 -1.26 -2.30
CA ASP A 96 21.91 -2.64 -2.45
C ASP A 96 22.64 -3.55 -1.45
N TYR A 97 21.95 -4.54 -0.93
CA TYR A 97 22.47 -5.48 0.06
C TYR A 97 22.94 -4.84 1.39
N ALA A 98 22.60 -3.60 1.71
CA ALA A 98 22.98 -2.97 2.99
C ALA A 98 22.54 -3.82 4.20
N PHE A 99 21.38 -4.46 4.09
CA PHE A 99 20.77 -5.33 5.10
C PHE A 99 20.73 -6.81 4.68
N GLN A 100 21.68 -7.25 3.87
CA GLN A 100 21.73 -8.64 3.45
C GLN A 100 21.83 -9.58 4.66
N ASP A 101 21.07 -10.68 4.63
CA ASP A 101 21.05 -11.70 5.68
C ASP A 101 20.61 -11.14 7.08
N CYS A 102 19.86 -10.02 7.13
CA CYS A 102 19.25 -9.49 8.36
C CYS A 102 17.88 -10.14 8.62
N ASP A 103 17.86 -11.45 8.83
CA ASP A 103 16.63 -12.26 8.89
C ASP A 103 15.68 -11.92 10.05
N MET A 104 16.18 -11.15 11.03
CA MET A 104 15.38 -10.74 12.19
C MET A 104 14.76 -9.34 12.03
N LEU A 105 15.17 -8.54 11.04
CA LEU A 105 14.69 -7.17 10.87
C LEU A 105 13.22 -7.16 10.47
N ARG A 106 12.38 -6.61 11.34
CA ARG A 106 10.91 -6.56 11.19
C ARG A 106 10.36 -5.17 11.06
N THR A 107 10.97 -4.21 11.74
CA THR A 107 10.38 -2.89 11.92
C THR A 107 11.36 -1.79 11.56
N LEU A 108 10.89 -0.87 10.72
CA LEU A 108 11.59 0.34 10.37
C LEU A 108 10.79 1.54 10.89
N HIS A 109 11.45 2.39 11.70
CA HIS A 109 10.88 3.64 12.16
C HIS A 109 11.58 4.80 11.45
N ILE A 110 10.83 5.70 10.84
CA ILE A 110 11.36 6.92 10.25
C ILE A 110 11.01 8.09 11.14
N ASN A 111 12.02 8.72 11.73
CA ASN A 111 11.89 9.86 12.62
C ASN A 111 12.10 11.16 11.82
N ALA A 112 11.08 11.64 11.15
CA ALA A 112 11.07 12.94 10.52
C ALA A 112 10.47 13.99 11.44
N ILE A 113 10.84 15.25 11.23
CA ILE A 113 10.26 16.39 11.97
C ILE A 113 8.82 16.61 11.53
N GLU A 114 8.56 16.47 10.25
CA GLU A 114 7.24 16.53 9.63
C GLU A 114 7.14 15.46 8.55
N ALA A 115 6.01 14.76 8.49
CA ALA A 115 5.73 13.88 7.37
C ALA A 115 5.55 14.72 6.11
N PRO A 116 6.15 14.33 4.96
CA PRO A 116 5.94 15.05 3.72
C PRO A 116 4.46 15.06 3.36
N ALA A 117 3.93 16.23 3.04
CA ALA A 117 2.57 16.35 2.53
C ALA A 117 2.61 16.33 1.00
N TYR A 118 2.07 15.29 0.40
CA TYR A 118 1.81 15.23 -1.03
C TYR A 118 0.37 15.65 -1.31
N SER A 119 0.02 16.87 -0.89
CA SER A 119 -1.34 17.36 -1.07
C SER A 119 -1.76 17.32 -2.53
N GLY A 120 -2.99 16.92 -2.78
CA GLY A 120 -3.56 16.92 -4.09
C GLY A 120 -3.22 15.72 -4.98
N ASN A 121 -2.76 14.62 -4.45
CA ASN A 121 -2.50 13.40 -5.23
C ASN A 121 -3.17 12.16 -4.60
N TYR A 122 -3.13 11.02 -5.32
CA TYR A 122 -3.75 9.78 -4.85
C TYR A 122 -3.16 9.25 -3.53
N PHE A 123 -1.91 9.56 -3.24
CA PHE A 123 -1.19 9.01 -2.08
C PHE A 123 -1.57 9.71 -0.77
N ASP A 124 -1.98 10.97 -0.88
CA ASP A 124 -2.37 11.82 0.23
C ASP A 124 -3.48 11.19 1.09
N THR A 125 -4.45 10.58 0.42
CA THR A 125 -5.60 9.98 1.09
C THR A 125 -5.29 8.67 1.82
N PHE A 126 -4.14 8.05 1.59
CA PHE A 126 -3.79 6.81 2.28
C PHE A 126 -3.65 7.02 3.79
N GLN A 127 -3.11 8.16 4.21
CA GLN A 127 -2.96 8.47 5.63
C GLN A 127 -4.29 8.45 6.36
N ASP A 128 -5.27 9.21 5.88
CA ASP A 128 -6.58 9.31 6.53
C ASP A 128 -7.31 7.96 6.57
N LYS A 129 -7.23 7.20 5.48
CA LYS A 129 -7.79 5.85 5.39
C LYS A 129 -7.12 4.88 6.37
N TYR A 130 -5.80 4.94 6.49
CA TYR A 130 -5.05 4.09 7.40
C TYR A 130 -5.28 4.48 8.86
N ASP A 131 -5.35 5.79 9.17
CA ASP A 131 -5.67 6.27 10.53
C ASP A 131 -7.09 5.85 10.95
N ARG A 132 -8.06 5.91 10.04
CA ARG A 132 -9.40 5.35 10.30
C ARG A 132 -9.31 3.85 10.58
N LEU A 133 -8.61 3.09 9.74
CA LEU A 133 -8.46 1.65 9.91
C LEU A 133 -7.83 1.30 11.27
N LEU A 134 -6.79 2.04 11.69
CA LEU A 134 -6.16 1.92 13.00
C LEU A 134 -7.13 2.23 14.14
N SER A 135 -7.94 3.28 13.99
CA SER A 135 -8.94 3.67 15.00
C SER A 135 -10.02 2.62 15.22
N LEU A 136 -10.27 1.80 14.21
CA LEU A 136 -11.27 0.72 14.21
C LEU A 136 -10.68 -0.66 14.51
N LYS A 137 -9.43 -0.76 14.99
CA LYS A 137 -8.74 -2.03 15.20
C LYS A 137 -9.54 -3.01 16.06
N ASP A 138 -10.21 -2.52 17.10
CA ASP A 138 -11.03 -3.32 18.01
C ASP A 138 -12.49 -3.51 17.56
N LYS A 139 -12.89 -2.86 16.49
CA LYS A 139 -14.24 -2.97 15.92
C LYS A 139 -14.30 -4.05 14.84
N LYS A 140 -15.47 -4.68 14.71
CA LYS A 140 -15.74 -5.55 13.58
C LYS A 140 -15.93 -4.71 12.32
N LYS A 141 -15.28 -5.08 11.22
CA LYS A 141 -15.25 -4.21 10.03
C LYS A 141 -15.31 -4.94 8.71
N ILE A 142 -15.77 -4.23 7.69
CA ILE A 142 -15.64 -4.56 6.27
C ILE A 142 -14.63 -3.61 5.66
N VAL A 143 -13.55 -4.14 5.12
CA VAL A 143 -12.52 -3.39 4.42
C VAL A 143 -12.67 -3.62 2.92
N LEU A 144 -12.87 -2.54 2.17
CA LEU A 144 -12.91 -2.55 0.70
C LEU A 144 -11.51 -2.26 0.20
N PHE A 145 -10.94 -3.16 -0.60
CA PHE A 145 -9.57 -3.03 -1.07
C PHE A 145 -9.46 -3.13 -2.59
N SER A 146 -8.67 -2.30 -3.18
CA SER A 146 -8.03 -2.30 -4.49
C SER A 146 -7.45 -0.91 -4.78
N GLY A 147 -7.33 -0.56 -6.07
CA GLY A 147 -6.87 0.74 -6.55
C GLY A 147 -7.97 1.81 -6.64
N SER A 148 -7.81 2.70 -7.60
CA SER A 148 -8.72 3.82 -7.79
C SER A 148 -10.16 3.43 -8.17
N SER A 149 -10.36 2.27 -8.80
CA SER A 149 -11.72 1.77 -9.06
C SER A 149 -12.50 1.43 -7.79
N THR A 150 -11.83 1.15 -6.68
CA THR A 150 -12.45 1.01 -5.37
C THR A 150 -12.70 2.37 -4.74
N ARG A 151 -11.72 3.28 -4.81
CA ARG A 151 -11.84 4.67 -4.36
C ARG A 151 -13.07 5.39 -4.91
N PHE A 152 -13.35 5.22 -6.22
CA PHE A 152 -14.47 5.84 -6.94
C PHE A 152 -15.70 4.93 -7.10
N GLY A 153 -15.62 3.71 -6.64
CA GLY A 153 -16.57 2.66 -7.04
C GLY A 153 -17.57 2.23 -5.99
N TYR A 154 -17.53 2.80 -4.81
CA TYR A 154 -18.44 2.46 -3.72
C TYR A 154 -19.12 3.68 -3.11
N ASP A 155 -20.27 3.43 -2.53
CA ASP A 155 -20.96 4.25 -1.54
C ASP A 155 -20.93 3.45 -0.23
N SER A 156 -19.90 3.69 0.58
CA SER A 156 -19.64 2.91 1.80
C SER A 156 -20.73 3.14 2.86
N GLU A 157 -21.42 4.27 2.86
CA GLU A 157 -22.55 4.52 3.74
C GLU A 157 -23.72 3.56 3.47
N MET A 158 -23.92 3.17 2.19
CA MET A 158 -24.92 2.16 1.86
C MET A 158 -24.53 0.76 2.42
N ILE A 159 -23.22 0.42 2.39
CA ILE A 159 -22.72 -0.83 2.97
C ILE A 159 -22.89 -0.81 4.49
N ASP A 160 -22.49 0.27 5.13
CA ASP A 160 -22.61 0.47 6.58
C ASP A 160 -24.07 0.28 7.05
N ARG A 161 -25.01 0.93 6.38
CA ARG A 161 -26.46 0.73 6.65
C ARG A 161 -26.95 -0.69 6.41
N ALA A 162 -26.37 -1.41 5.45
CA ALA A 162 -26.75 -2.78 5.11
C ALA A 162 -26.18 -3.85 6.06
N PHE A 163 -25.09 -3.52 6.76
CA PHE A 163 -24.34 -4.40 7.68
C PHE A 163 -24.06 -3.68 9.02
N PRO A 164 -25.09 -3.38 9.82
CA PRO A 164 -24.97 -2.53 11.00
C PRO A 164 -24.07 -3.05 12.12
N ASP A 165 -23.64 -4.33 12.04
CA ASP A 165 -22.70 -4.94 12.98
C ASP A 165 -21.24 -4.70 12.59
N TYR A 166 -20.98 -4.04 11.46
CA TYR A 166 -19.65 -3.78 10.92
C TYR A 166 -19.43 -2.28 10.71
N GLU A 167 -18.23 -1.84 10.99
CA GLU A 167 -17.71 -0.56 10.48
C GLU A 167 -17.19 -0.74 9.05
N VAL A 168 -17.23 0.28 8.22
CA VAL A 168 -16.76 0.19 6.83
C VAL A 168 -15.55 1.08 6.62
N VAL A 169 -14.54 0.57 5.90
CA VAL A 169 -13.34 1.32 5.51
C VAL A 169 -13.04 1.08 4.04
N ASN A 170 -12.99 2.14 3.24
CA ASN A 170 -12.57 2.09 1.85
C ASN A 170 -11.06 2.38 1.74
N MET A 171 -10.27 1.34 1.56
CA MET A 171 -8.81 1.40 1.38
C MET A 171 -8.37 1.50 -0.09
N GLY A 172 -9.27 1.84 -1.00
CA GLY A 172 -8.94 2.08 -2.39
C GLY A 172 -8.11 3.36 -2.56
N VAL A 173 -6.93 3.26 -3.17
CA VAL A 173 -6.02 4.39 -3.41
C VAL A 173 -5.65 4.49 -4.87
N PHE A 174 -4.63 3.78 -5.31
CA PHE A 174 -4.07 3.87 -6.65
C PHE A 174 -3.69 2.49 -7.20
N ALA A 175 -4.16 2.19 -8.39
CA ALA A 175 -4.00 0.87 -8.98
C ALA A 175 -2.56 0.47 -9.32
N TYR A 176 -1.67 1.44 -9.48
CA TYR A 176 -0.25 1.21 -9.77
C TYR A 176 0.63 1.20 -8.52
N SER A 177 0.05 1.34 -7.33
CA SER A 177 0.74 1.05 -6.07
C SER A 177 0.65 -0.44 -5.77
N GLN A 178 1.69 -1.00 -5.16
CA GLN A 178 1.73 -2.43 -4.87
C GLN A 178 0.73 -2.83 -3.80
N ALA A 179 -0.01 -3.90 -4.05
CA ALA A 179 -1.04 -4.40 -3.15
C ALA A 179 -0.47 -5.03 -1.88
N LEU A 180 0.62 -5.81 -1.99
CA LEU A 180 1.12 -6.61 -0.86
C LEU A 180 1.46 -5.81 0.40
N PRO A 181 2.18 -4.66 0.36
CA PRO A 181 2.43 -3.88 1.56
C PRO A 181 1.16 -3.24 2.13
N GLN A 182 0.22 -2.85 1.26
CA GLN A 182 -1.06 -2.32 1.72
C GLN A 182 -1.87 -3.41 2.42
N LEU A 183 -1.92 -4.61 1.85
CA LEU A 183 -2.61 -5.76 2.44
C LEU A 183 -1.99 -6.16 3.78
N GLU A 184 -0.66 -6.12 3.93
CA GLU A 184 -0.01 -6.39 5.20
C GLU A 184 -0.42 -5.37 6.27
N LEU A 185 -0.43 -4.07 5.93
CA LEU A 185 -0.88 -3.01 6.84
C LEU A 185 -2.35 -3.18 7.20
N ILE A 186 -3.20 -3.49 6.23
CA ILE A 186 -4.62 -3.76 6.44
C ILE A 186 -4.78 -4.95 7.38
N ARG A 187 -4.11 -6.08 7.11
CA ARG A 187 -4.18 -7.29 7.93
C ARG A 187 -3.77 -7.03 9.39
N SER A 188 -2.72 -6.23 9.62
CA SER A 188 -2.27 -5.87 10.97
C SER A 188 -3.33 -5.12 11.81
N CYS A 189 -4.35 -4.55 11.15
CA CYS A 189 -5.47 -3.84 11.77
C CYS A 189 -6.77 -4.64 11.80
N MET A 190 -6.77 -5.86 11.23
CA MET A 190 -7.93 -6.74 11.17
C MET A 190 -7.88 -7.83 12.25
N LYS A 191 -8.99 -8.50 12.45
CA LYS A 191 -9.15 -9.57 13.44
C LYS A 191 -10.15 -10.60 12.98
N GLU A 192 -10.23 -11.74 13.69
CA GLU A 192 -11.22 -12.78 13.45
C GLU A 192 -12.64 -12.22 13.31
N GLY A 193 -13.30 -12.63 12.25
CA GLY A 193 -14.66 -12.24 11.90
C GLY A 193 -14.79 -10.94 11.11
N ASP A 194 -13.69 -10.19 10.87
CA ASP A 194 -13.67 -9.08 9.91
C ASP A 194 -13.80 -9.61 8.47
N ILE A 195 -14.14 -8.71 7.56
CA ILE A 195 -14.31 -9.02 6.13
C ILE A 195 -13.37 -8.15 5.31
N LEU A 196 -12.57 -8.76 4.45
CA LEU A 196 -11.85 -8.11 3.37
C LEU A 196 -12.56 -8.39 2.06
N LEU A 197 -12.96 -7.35 1.35
CA LEU A 197 -13.53 -7.43 0.01
C LEU A 197 -12.50 -6.92 -1.01
N ASP A 198 -11.88 -7.85 -1.73
CA ASP A 198 -10.89 -7.54 -2.76
C ASP A 198 -11.57 -7.38 -4.14
N SER A 199 -11.26 -6.30 -4.84
CA SER A 199 -11.80 -6.03 -6.17
C SER A 199 -10.72 -5.50 -7.11
N PRO A 200 -9.75 -6.34 -7.51
CA PRO A 200 -8.57 -5.92 -8.26
C PRO A 200 -8.89 -5.40 -9.64
N GLU A 201 -8.13 -4.41 -10.08
CA GLU A 201 -8.22 -3.89 -11.44
C GLU A 201 -7.44 -4.78 -12.42
N PHE A 202 -8.01 -5.03 -13.61
CA PHE A 202 -7.50 -6.02 -14.56
C PHE A 202 -6.85 -5.40 -15.80
N ASP A 203 -6.02 -4.40 -15.66
CA ASP A 203 -5.16 -4.01 -16.77
C ASP A 203 -3.81 -4.76 -16.76
N ALA A 204 -3.04 -4.62 -17.85
CA ALA A 204 -1.78 -5.35 -17.99
C ALA A 204 -0.74 -4.97 -16.91
N ALA A 205 -0.70 -3.70 -16.52
CA ALA A 205 0.23 -3.21 -15.52
C ALA A 205 -0.17 -3.72 -14.13
N ASN A 206 -1.44 -3.66 -13.76
CA ASN A 206 -1.94 -4.14 -12.48
C ASN A 206 -1.68 -5.62 -12.27
N ARG A 207 -1.83 -6.44 -13.31
CA ARG A 207 -1.53 -7.87 -13.22
C ARG A 207 -0.06 -8.15 -12.92
N GLN A 208 0.85 -7.25 -13.37
CA GLN A 208 2.28 -7.39 -13.11
C GLN A 208 2.68 -6.86 -11.72
N PHE A 209 2.06 -5.77 -11.26
CA PHE A 209 2.54 -5.03 -10.09
C PHE A 209 1.79 -5.33 -8.79
N CYS A 210 0.50 -5.64 -8.85
CA CYS A 210 -0.32 -5.70 -7.64
C CYS A 210 0.17 -6.72 -6.61
N TYR A 211 0.61 -7.89 -7.03
CA TYR A 211 0.98 -8.99 -6.14
C TYR A 211 2.47 -9.37 -6.20
N GLN A 212 3.32 -8.49 -6.75
CA GLN A 212 4.77 -8.69 -6.72
C GLN A 212 5.39 -8.09 -5.46
N LYS A 213 6.45 -8.73 -4.96
CA LYS A 213 7.20 -8.23 -3.80
C LYS A 213 8.14 -7.05 -4.12
N GLU A 214 8.31 -6.71 -5.39
CA GLU A 214 9.11 -5.58 -5.82
C GLU A 214 8.44 -4.26 -5.45
N ARG A 215 9.24 -3.29 -5.04
CA ARG A 215 8.80 -1.98 -4.58
C ARG A 215 9.15 -0.90 -5.58
N ASP A 216 8.22 -0.01 -5.79
CA ASP A 216 8.49 1.23 -6.49
C ASP A 216 8.38 2.45 -5.55
N TYR A 217 8.74 3.60 -6.05
CA TYR A 217 8.67 4.84 -5.28
C TYR A 217 7.24 5.26 -4.93
N ALA A 218 6.24 4.86 -5.72
CA ALA A 218 4.84 5.20 -5.47
C ALA A 218 4.34 4.58 -4.17
N THR A 219 4.77 3.35 -3.86
CA THR A 219 4.47 2.70 -2.57
C THR A 219 5.06 3.49 -1.40
N PHE A 220 6.30 3.95 -1.52
CA PHE A 220 6.92 4.81 -0.50
C PHE A 220 6.19 6.13 -0.34
N ALA A 221 5.88 6.81 -1.45
CA ALA A 221 5.14 8.07 -1.42
C ALA A 221 3.79 7.94 -0.69
N MET A 222 3.12 6.80 -0.87
CA MET A 222 1.85 6.51 -0.23
C MET A 222 1.97 6.32 1.29
N ILE A 223 2.96 5.57 1.75
CA ILE A 223 3.11 5.23 3.17
C ILE A 223 4.00 6.23 3.93
N GLU A 224 4.78 7.06 3.27
CA GLU A 224 5.66 8.04 3.91
C GLU A 224 4.89 9.11 4.67
N SER A 225 3.76 9.55 4.19
CA SER A 225 2.89 10.49 4.89
C SER A 225 2.39 9.96 6.24
N ASN A 226 2.47 8.64 6.43
CA ASN A 226 2.18 8.00 7.71
C ASN A 226 3.35 7.10 8.14
N TYR A 227 4.27 7.64 8.93
CA TYR A 227 5.43 6.87 9.42
C TYR A 227 5.08 5.66 10.27
N ALA A 228 3.90 5.63 10.90
CA ALA A 228 3.41 4.46 11.60
C ALA A 228 3.18 3.28 10.65
N ALA A 229 2.88 3.55 9.38
CA ALA A 229 2.73 2.53 8.37
C ALA A 229 4.05 1.80 8.08
N PHE A 230 5.18 2.51 8.03
CA PHE A 230 6.49 1.86 7.91
C PHE A 230 6.79 0.93 9.10
N ALA A 231 6.47 1.37 10.31
CA ALA A 231 6.65 0.55 11.51
C ALA A 231 5.75 -0.71 11.53
N GLY A 232 4.66 -0.70 10.76
CA GLY A 232 3.73 -1.82 10.63
C GLY A 232 4.16 -2.89 9.61
N LEU A 233 5.14 -2.59 8.73
CA LEU A 233 5.60 -3.54 7.72
C LEU A 233 6.61 -4.55 8.27
N ASP A 234 6.44 -5.83 7.98
CA ASP A 234 7.46 -6.86 8.26
C ASP A 234 8.55 -6.85 7.18
N LEU A 235 9.68 -6.20 7.47
CA LEU A 235 10.77 -6.02 6.53
C LEU A 235 11.48 -7.33 6.14
N ARG A 236 11.27 -8.44 6.85
CA ARG A 236 11.79 -9.76 6.45
C ARG A 236 11.13 -10.24 5.15
N GLU A 237 9.86 -9.91 4.96
CA GLU A 237 9.16 -10.20 3.71
C GLU A 237 9.47 -9.18 2.61
N TYR A 238 9.98 -8.02 3.00
CA TYR A 238 10.20 -6.87 2.12
C TYR A 238 11.65 -6.38 2.15
N THR A 239 12.61 -7.29 2.03
CA THR A 239 14.04 -6.96 2.07
C THR A 239 14.48 -5.96 0.99
N GLN A 240 13.73 -5.87 -0.10
CA GLN A 240 14.02 -4.94 -1.20
C GLN A 240 13.47 -3.53 -0.98
N VAL A 241 12.79 -3.28 0.15
CA VAL A 241 12.25 -1.94 0.46
C VAL A 241 13.33 -0.86 0.35
N PHE A 242 14.56 -1.15 0.80
CA PHE A 242 15.67 -0.21 0.75
C PHE A 242 16.27 -0.01 -0.64
N THR A 243 16.12 -0.96 -1.55
CA THR A 243 16.54 -0.79 -2.96
C THR A 243 15.71 0.30 -3.65
N ALA A 244 14.41 0.32 -3.40
CA ALA A 244 13.52 1.34 -3.91
C ALA A 244 13.64 2.69 -3.18
N PHE A 245 14.15 2.69 -1.94
CA PHE A 245 14.25 3.87 -1.10
C PHE A 245 15.10 4.99 -1.73
N SER A 246 16.26 4.66 -2.30
CA SER A 246 17.11 5.65 -2.98
C SER A 246 16.45 6.25 -4.23
N ALA A 247 15.73 5.41 -4.99
CA ALA A 247 14.98 5.87 -6.16
C ALA A 247 13.81 6.77 -5.73
N TYR A 248 13.13 6.43 -4.66
CA TYR A 248 12.09 7.24 -4.05
C TYR A 248 12.61 8.61 -3.61
N GLN A 249 13.71 8.67 -2.86
CA GLN A 249 14.31 9.93 -2.42
C GLN A 249 14.73 10.81 -3.60
N ALA A 250 15.28 10.23 -4.67
CA ALA A 250 15.61 10.96 -5.88
C ALA A 250 14.37 11.51 -6.61
N ALA A 251 13.26 10.78 -6.58
CA ALA A 251 12.00 11.21 -7.19
C ALA A 251 11.21 12.21 -6.33
N ARG A 252 11.45 12.23 -5.01
CA ARG A 252 10.72 13.06 -4.04
C ARG A 252 10.72 14.55 -4.39
N GLU A 253 11.87 15.11 -4.69
CA GLU A 253 11.99 16.52 -5.10
C GLU A 253 11.21 16.82 -6.39
N ASP A 254 11.12 15.86 -7.30
CA ASP A 254 10.36 16.01 -8.55
C ASP A 254 8.85 15.89 -8.29
N MET A 255 8.42 15.05 -7.35
CA MET A 255 7.03 14.93 -6.90
C MET A 255 6.54 16.19 -6.18
N GLU A 256 7.34 16.79 -5.34
CA GLU A 256 7.04 18.08 -4.68
C GLU A 256 6.87 19.23 -5.68
N ARG A 257 7.58 19.19 -6.82
CA ARG A 257 7.49 20.21 -7.87
C ARG A 257 6.37 19.98 -8.86
N LYS A 258 5.99 18.74 -9.07
CA LYS A 258 4.89 18.36 -9.93
C LYS A 258 3.74 17.97 -9.02
N SER A 259 2.75 18.84 -8.89
CA SER A 259 1.46 18.37 -8.39
C SER A 259 1.04 17.21 -9.31
N TYR A 260 1.10 15.98 -8.80
CA TYR A 260 0.48 14.83 -9.46
C TYR A 260 -1.04 15.00 -9.33
N ASP A 261 -1.52 15.99 -10.04
CA ASP A 261 -2.89 16.44 -10.04
C ASP A 261 -3.76 15.47 -10.84
N ILE A 262 -4.05 14.34 -10.25
CA ILE A 262 -5.02 13.40 -10.83
C ILE A 262 -6.38 13.52 -10.10
N CYS A 263 -6.38 14.10 -8.89
CA CYS A 263 -7.60 14.30 -8.11
C CYS A 263 -7.47 15.50 -7.16
N ALA A 264 -6.67 16.47 -7.54
CA ALA A 264 -6.10 17.38 -6.59
C ALA A 264 -7.01 18.51 -6.16
N ALA A 265 -8.03 18.80 -6.83
CA ALA A 265 -8.85 19.89 -6.38
C ALA A 265 -10.25 19.38 -6.05
N ASP A 266 -10.72 19.78 -4.91
CA ASP A 266 -12.10 19.72 -4.55
C ASP A 266 -12.83 20.76 -5.39
N TYR A 267 -13.34 20.34 -6.56
CA TYR A 267 -14.11 21.20 -7.43
C TYR A 267 -15.60 20.87 -7.30
N ASP A 268 -16.41 21.90 -7.24
CA ASP A 268 -17.86 21.76 -7.32
C ASP A 268 -18.34 21.35 -8.74
N GLU A 269 -19.66 21.21 -8.91
CA GLU A 269 -20.28 20.85 -10.18
C GLU A 269 -19.98 21.84 -11.31
N ASP A 270 -19.66 23.09 -10.97
CA ASP A 270 -19.35 24.17 -11.89
C ASP A 270 -17.84 24.31 -12.16
N GLY A 271 -17.01 23.48 -11.49
CA GLY A 271 -15.55 23.47 -11.64
C GLY A 271 -14.85 24.53 -10.80
N HIS A 272 -15.47 25.01 -9.72
CA HIS A 272 -14.84 25.88 -8.74
C HIS A 272 -14.20 25.08 -7.63
N GLU A 273 -13.03 25.51 -7.17
CA GLU A 273 -12.35 24.94 -6.02
C GLU A 273 -13.22 25.06 -4.77
N THR A 274 -13.43 23.97 -4.03
CA THR A 274 -14.24 23.94 -2.82
C THR A 274 -13.34 23.81 -1.58
N GLU A 275 -13.83 24.28 -0.42
CA GLU A 275 -13.17 24.08 0.86
C GLU A 275 -13.60 22.74 1.51
N GLU A 276 -14.52 22.00 0.89
CA GLU A 276 -15.01 20.73 1.40
C GLU A 276 -14.05 19.58 1.00
N SER A 277 -13.85 18.64 1.91
CA SER A 277 -13.06 17.45 1.63
C SER A 277 -13.67 16.61 0.53
N SER A 278 -12.86 16.19 -0.45
CA SER A 278 -13.29 15.23 -1.48
C SER A 278 -13.63 13.86 -0.93
N TYR A 279 -13.36 13.60 0.35
CA TYR A 279 -13.50 12.29 0.99
C TYR A 279 -14.39 12.36 2.21
N ASN A 280 -15.26 11.36 2.34
CA ASN A 280 -16.01 11.14 3.57
C ASN A 280 -15.18 10.35 4.61
N GLU A 281 -15.77 10.17 5.78
CA GLU A 281 -15.16 9.40 6.86
C GLU A 281 -14.83 7.93 6.52
N TYR A 282 -15.52 7.33 5.56
CA TYR A 282 -15.26 5.96 5.10
C TYR A 282 -14.04 5.87 4.18
N GLY A 283 -13.61 7.00 3.60
CA GLY A 283 -12.57 7.07 2.59
C GLY A 283 -13.07 7.00 1.14
N ASP A 284 -14.38 7.17 0.91
CA ASP A 284 -14.94 7.28 -0.45
C ASP A 284 -14.70 8.67 -1.01
N TYR A 285 -14.48 8.76 -2.30
CA TYR A 285 -14.51 10.02 -3.02
C TYR A 285 -15.95 10.44 -3.23
N VAL A 286 -16.36 11.57 -2.65
CA VAL A 286 -17.76 12.00 -2.55
C VAL A 286 -18.18 13.13 -3.47
N LEU A 287 -17.25 13.82 -4.10
CA LEU A 287 -17.63 14.85 -5.06
C LEU A 287 -18.43 14.24 -6.20
N TYR A 288 -19.42 15.00 -6.68
CA TYR A 288 -20.32 14.55 -7.73
C TYR A 288 -19.56 14.25 -9.03
N ARG A 289 -19.74 13.07 -9.54
CA ARG A 289 -19.17 12.57 -10.79
C ARG A 289 -20.30 12.34 -11.79
N PRO A 290 -20.46 13.22 -12.77
CA PRO A 290 -21.55 13.09 -13.75
C PRO A 290 -21.35 11.83 -14.61
N ASN A 291 -22.48 11.31 -15.09
CA ASN A 291 -22.47 10.26 -16.08
C ASN A 291 -21.77 10.72 -17.37
N SER A 292 -20.99 9.84 -18.00
CA SER A 292 -20.36 10.14 -19.28
C SER A 292 -21.40 10.26 -20.39
N THR A 293 -21.16 11.16 -21.32
CA THR A 293 -21.93 11.25 -22.58
C THR A 293 -21.47 10.28 -23.66
N LYS A 294 -20.39 9.50 -23.38
CA LYS A 294 -19.82 8.54 -24.32
C LYS A 294 -20.25 7.12 -23.97
N GLU A 295 -20.80 6.40 -24.93
CA GLU A 295 -21.08 4.97 -24.77
C GLU A 295 -19.84 4.10 -25.00
N GLY A 296 -18.92 4.52 -25.89
CA GLY A 296 -17.71 3.79 -26.27
C GLY A 296 -16.59 3.86 -25.23
N PRO A 297 -15.37 3.39 -25.58
CA PRO A 297 -14.19 3.54 -24.72
C PRO A 297 -13.93 5.00 -24.40
N ILE A 298 -13.57 5.27 -23.14
CA ILE A 298 -13.28 6.63 -22.66
C ILE A 298 -11.78 6.91 -22.77
N TYR A 299 -10.99 6.00 -22.23
CA TYR A 299 -9.54 6.16 -22.14
C TYR A 299 -8.84 4.80 -21.99
N GLY A 300 -7.65 4.68 -22.56
CA GLY A 300 -6.77 3.56 -22.33
C GLY A 300 -6.71 2.52 -23.48
N LEU A 301 -5.88 1.51 -23.25
CA LEU A 301 -5.74 0.36 -24.15
C LEU A 301 -6.80 -0.70 -23.81
N PRO A 302 -7.28 -1.46 -24.80
CA PRO A 302 -8.19 -2.56 -24.54
C PRO A 302 -7.58 -3.60 -23.59
N VAL A 303 -8.37 -4.05 -22.62
CA VAL A 303 -7.95 -5.05 -21.62
C VAL A 303 -8.44 -6.43 -22.04
N ASN A 304 -7.58 -7.43 -21.85
CA ASN A 304 -7.85 -8.80 -22.23
C ASN A 304 -8.41 -9.61 -21.05
N TYR A 305 -9.67 -10.01 -21.17
CA TYR A 305 -10.40 -10.84 -20.21
C TYR A 305 -10.49 -12.29 -20.71
N THR A 306 -9.33 -12.94 -20.82
CA THR A 306 -9.22 -14.38 -21.13
C THR A 306 -8.38 -15.08 -20.06
N VAL A 307 -8.54 -16.39 -19.90
CA VAL A 307 -7.74 -17.17 -18.93
C VAL A 307 -6.24 -16.99 -19.13
N ASN A 308 -5.77 -16.93 -20.38
CA ASN A 308 -4.35 -16.77 -20.67
C ASN A 308 -3.77 -15.43 -20.20
N ALA A 309 -4.60 -14.43 -19.93
CA ALA A 309 -4.17 -13.15 -19.41
C ALA A 309 -3.89 -13.18 -17.88
N PHE A 310 -4.27 -14.28 -17.20
CA PHE A 310 -4.14 -14.44 -15.75
C PHE A 310 -3.46 -15.78 -15.43
N PRO A 311 -2.16 -15.92 -15.71
CA PRO A 311 -1.45 -17.17 -15.51
C PRO A 311 -1.43 -17.56 -14.02
N GLN A 312 -1.66 -18.84 -13.76
CA GLN A 312 -1.80 -19.39 -12.41
C GLN A 312 -0.55 -19.13 -11.55
N ASP A 313 0.61 -19.39 -12.09
CA ASP A 313 1.89 -19.34 -11.40
C ASP A 313 2.36 -17.91 -11.03
N THR A 314 1.83 -16.89 -11.67
CA THR A 314 2.27 -15.50 -11.45
C THR A 314 1.18 -14.58 -10.89
N TYR A 315 -0.07 -14.96 -11.00
CA TYR A 315 -1.20 -14.15 -10.53
C TYR A 315 -2.02 -14.87 -9.48
N ILE A 316 -2.58 -16.04 -9.82
CA ILE A 316 -3.50 -16.76 -8.94
C ILE A 316 -2.78 -17.27 -7.69
N ASP A 317 -1.59 -17.85 -7.83
CA ASP A 317 -0.83 -18.37 -6.68
C ASP A 317 -0.39 -17.23 -5.74
N SER A 318 -0.06 -16.07 -6.30
CA SER A 318 0.29 -14.88 -5.49
C SER A 318 -0.90 -14.36 -4.68
N ILE A 319 -2.08 -14.29 -5.29
CA ILE A 319 -3.32 -13.91 -4.60
C ILE A 319 -3.65 -14.93 -3.50
N ASN A 320 -3.65 -16.22 -3.83
CA ASN A 320 -3.96 -17.28 -2.88
C ASN A 320 -3.01 -17.29 -1.69
N ALA A 321 -1.70 -17.12 -1.95
CA ALA A 321 -0.70 -17.06 -0.88
C ALA A 321 -0.90 -15.86 0.05
N GLU A 322 -1.27 -14.69 -0.50
CA GLU A 322 -1.49 -13.51 0.32
C GLU A 322 -2.77 -13.61 1.14
N PHE A 323 -3.87 -14.02 0.53
CA PHE A 323 -5.14 -14.11 1.26
C PHE A 323 -5.21 -15.30 2.23
N GLN A 324 -4.37 -16.33 2.05
CA GLN A 324 -4.23 -17.39 3.05
C GLN A 324 -3.83 -16.83 4.42
N LYS A 325 -2.96 -15.82 4.46
CA LYS A 325 -2.54 -15.16 5.72
C LYS A 325 -3.73 -14.55 6.47
N PHE A 326 -4.68 -13.95 5.76
CA PHE A 326 -5.91 -13.41 6.35
C PHE A 326 -6.81 -14.51 6.88
N MET A 327 -7.01 -15.57 6.10
CA MET A 327 -7.85 -16.71 6.49
C MET A 327 -7.29 -17.45 7.70
N ASP A 328 -5.97 -17.57 7.82
CA ASP A 328 -5.29 -18.18 8.97
C ASP A 328 -5.52 -17.39 10.27
N GLU A 329 -5.84 -16.11 10.16
CA GLU A 329 -6.21 -15.22 11.29
C GLU A 329 -7.74 -15.14 11.51
N GLY A 330 -8.52 -15.95 10.80
CA GLY A 330 -9.99 -15.98 10.92
C GLY A 330 -10.70 -14.79 10.24
N ILE A 331 -10.01 -14.08 9.37
CA ILE A 331 -10.56 -12.99 8.57
C ILE A 331 -11.23 -13.60 7.33
N LYS A 332 -12.44 -13.17 7.03
CA LYS A 332 -13.15 -13.58 5.82
C LYS A 332 -12.67 -12.76 4.64
N VAL A 333 -12.27 -13.40 3.56
CA VAL A 333 -11.83 -12.73 2.34
C VAL A 333 -12.75 -13.14 1.20
N TYR A 334 -13.24 -12.14 0.45
CA TYR A 334 -14.08 -12.36 -0.72
C TYR A 334 -13.53 -11.60 -1.91
N PHE A 335 -13.66 -12.22 -3.06
CA PHE A 335 -13.29 -11.63 -4.34
C PHE A 335 -14.54 -11.12 -5.07
N THR A 336 -14.46 -9.88 -5.57
CA THR A 336 -15.44 -9.32 -6.51
C THR A 336 -14.71 -8.63 -7.66
N TYR A 337 -15.39 -8.42 -8.76
CA TYR A 337 -14.77 -7.78 -9.92
C TYR A 337 -14.82 -6.25 -9.80
N SER A 338 -13.72 -5.59 -10.19
CA SER A 338 -13.72 -4.14 -10.37
C SER A 338 -14.58 -3.74 -11.60
N PRO A 339 -15.18 -2.54 -11.58
CA PRO A 339 -15.97 -2.08 -12.70
C PRO A 339 -15.09 -1.88 -13.96
N ARG A 340 -15.67 -2.20 -15.11
CA ARG A 340 -14.99 -2.02 -16.40
C ARG A 340 -15.95 -1.61 -17.50
N ASN A 341 -15.50 -0.69 -18.34
CA ASN A 341 -16.21 -0.36 -19.58
C ASN A 341 -16.19 -1.57 -20.53
N LYS A 342 -17.36 -2.11 -20.82
CA LYS A 342 -17.47 -3.27 -21.72
C LYS A 342 -16.89 -3.02 -23.13
N TYR A 343 -16.88 -1.78 -23.58
CA TYR A 343 -16.34 -1.38 -24.89
C TYR A 343 -14.81 -1.20 -24.88
N ALA A 344 -14.20 -1.18 -23.70
CA ALA A 344 -12.76 -1.14 -23.52
C ALA A 344 -12.13 -2.53 -23.34
N LEU A 345 -12.86 -3.59 -23.63
CA LEU A 345 -12.31 -4.94 -23.68
C LEU A 345 -11.67 -5.23 -25.04
N SER A 346 -10.65 -6.08 -25.03
CA SER A 346 -10.01 -6.55 -26.25
C SER A 346 -10.95 -7.44 -27.06
N LYS A 347 -10.67 -7.61 -28.34
CA LYS A 347 -11.47 -8.45 -29.23
C LYS A 347 -11.48 -9.93 -28.84
N GLU A 348 -10.43 -10.37 -28.16
CA GLU A 348 -10.28 -11.71 -27.62
C GLU A 348 -11.20 -11.97 -26.44
N SER A 349 -11.65 -10.91 -25.75
CA SER A 349 -12.53 -10.99 -24.59
C SER A 349 -13.99 -11.22 -24.97
N THR A 350 -14.26 -12.27 -25.77
CA THR A 350 -15.63 -12.65 -26.14
C THR A 350 -16.45 -13.06 -24.91
N GLU A 351 -17.77 -13.08 -25.03
CA GLU A 351 -18.64 -13.52 -23.93
C GLU A 351 -18.27 -14.94 -23.43
N GLU A 352 -17.96 -15.85 -24.38
CA GLU A 352 -17.50 -17.20 -24.03
C GLU A 352 -16.18 -17.21 -23.28
N GLU A 353 -15.20 -16.40 -23.68
CA GLU A 353 -13.91 -16.31 -22.97
C GLU A 353 -14.06 -15.67 -21.60
N ARG A 354 -14.92 -14.68 -21.43
CA ARG A 354 -15.23 -14.09 -20.13
C ARG A 354 -15.92 -15.08 -19.19
N ALA A 355 -16.86 -15.88 -19.72
CA ALA A 355 -17.47 -16.96 -18.94
C ALA A 355 -16.45 -18.01 -18.51
N ARG A 356 -15.50 -18.39 -19.39
CA ARG A 356 -14.38 -19.27 -19.04
C ARG A 356 -13.48 -18.65 -17.97
N LEU A 357 -13.19 -17.37 -18.08
CA LEU A 357 -12.38 -16.64 -17.08
C LEU A 357 -13.08 -16.62 -15.73
N HIS A 358 -14.38 -16.39 -15.69
CA HIS A 358 -15.16 -16.41 -14.45
C HIS A 358 -15.08 -17.78 -13.75
N GLU A 359 -15.35 -18.86 -14.50
CA GLU A 359 -15.24 -20.23 -13.95
C GLU A 359 -13.79 -20.57 -13.56
N TYR A 360 -12.81 -20.06 -14.26
CA TYR A 360 -11.40 -20.21 -13.90
C TYR A 360 -11.12 -19.58 -12.54
N PHE A 361 -11.52 -18.33 -12.30
CA PHE A 361 -11.35 -17.69 -10.97
C PHE A 361 -12.07 -18.47 -9.87
N LYS A 362 -13.30 -18.86 -10.08
CA LYS A 362 -14.07 -19.67 -9.10
C LYS A 362 -13.41 -21.01 -8.75
N SER A 363 -12.70 -21.60 -9.71
CA SER A 363 -12.03 -22.90 -9.51
C SER A 363 -10.61 -22.81 -8.97
N GLN A 364 -9.93 -21.67 -9.15
CA GLN A 364 -8.51 -21.53 -8.80
C GLN A 364 -8.25 -20.64 -7.60
N LEU A 365 -9.13 -19.68 -7.31
CA LEU A 365 -9.02 -18.89 -6.10
C LEU A 365 -9.45 -19.70 -4.88
N HIS A 366 -8.68 -19.59 -3.79
CA HIS A 366 -8.99 -20.25 -2.50
C HIS A 366 -10.03 -19.46 -1.70
N ILE A 367 -10.41 -18.29 -2.16
CA ILE A 367 -11.43 -17.42 -1.58
C ILE A 367 -12.69 -17.41 -2.47
N PRO A 368 -13.89 -17.23 -1.90
CA PRO A 368 -15.11 -17.17 -2.69
C PRO A 368 -15.12 -15.98 -3.67
N VAL A 369 -15.44 -16.25 -4.92
CA VAL A 369 -15.83 -15.23 -5.92
C VAL A 369 -17.32 -15.00 -5.76
N ILE A 370 -17.70 -13.84 -5.19
CA ILE A 370 -19.08 -13.59 -4.76
C ILE A 370 -19.95 -12.88 -5.81
N SER A 371 -19.36 -12.35 -6.88
CA SER A 371 -20.07 -11.63 -7.93
C SER A 371 -19.88 -12.28 -9.30
N GLU A 372 -20.79 -12.02 -10.22
CA GLU A 372 -20.64 -12.42 -11.62
C GLU A 372 -19.75 -11.42 -12.37
N LEU A 373 -18.86 -11.91 -13.24
CA LEU A 373 -17.98 -11.04 -14.03
C LEU A 373 -18.78 -10.07 -14.91
N GLU A 374 -19.84 -10.56 -15.55
CA GLU A 374 -20.68 -9.73 -16.44
C GLU A 374 -21.38 -8.56 -15.69
N ASP A 375 -21.67 -8.72 -14.39
CA ASP A 375 -22.24 -7.65 -13.55
C ASP A 375 -21.26 -6.50 -13.31
N SER A 376 -19.96 -6.73 -13.45
CA SER A 376 -18.93 -5.70 -13.36
C SER A 376 -18.76 -4.88 -14.63
N LEU A 377 -19.26 -5.38 -15.77
CA LEU A 377 -19.16 -4.72 -17.05
C LEU A 377 -20.27 -3.70 -17.21
N CYS A 378 -19.91 -2.45 -17.30
CA CYS A 378 -20.85 -1.35 -17.46
C CYS A 378 -20.74 -0.68 -18.84
N THR A 379 -21.76 0.05 -19.21
CA THR A 379 -21.69 0.95 -20.36
C THR A 379 -20.90 2.19 -20.00
N GLY A 380 -20.30 2.84 -21.01
CA GLY A 380 -19.51 4.06 -20.79
C GLY A 380 -20.25 5.17 -20.04
N ILE A 381 -21.58 5.21 -20.09
CA ILE A 381 -22.40 6.23 -19.43
C ILE A 381 -22.25 6.23 -17.90
N TYR A 382 -22.03 5.09 -17.27
CA TYR A 382 -21.83 4.99 -15.82
C TYR A 382 -20.37 5.18 -15.38
N LEU A 383 -19.53 5.67 -16.29
CA LEU A 383 -18.12 5.89 -16.03
C LEU A 383 -17.76 7.36 -16.02
N TYR A 384 -16.71 7.69 -15.30
CA TYR A 384 -16.19 9.03 -15.13
C TYR A 384 -14.70 9.09 -15.42
N GLY A 385 -14.29 9.82 -16.43
CA GLY A 385 -12.90 10.11 -16.77
C GLY A 385 -12.06 8.94 -17.30
N THR A 386 -12.34 7.72 -16.87
CA THR A 386 -11.60 6.50 -17.27
C THR A 386 -12.55 5.34 -17.57
N ASP A 387 -12.00 4.20 -18.04
CA ASP A 387 -12.78 2.99 -18.35
C ASP A 387 -13.04 2.08 -17.12
N ASN A 388 -12.71 2.53 -15.92
CA ASN A 388 -12.87 1.80 -14.64
C ASN A 388 -13.24 2.66 -13.44
N HIS A 389 -13.32 3.98 -13.57
CA HIS A 389 -13.87 4.84 -12.52
C HIS A 389 -15.37 5.03 -12.75
N LEU A 390 -16.16 4.85 -11.71
CA LEU A 390 -17.61 5.01 -11.78
C LEU A 390 -18.05 6.45 -11.57
N SER A 391 -19.10 6.87 -12.28
CA SER A 391 -19.89 8.03 -11.92
C SER A 391 -20.55 7.83 -10.55
N THR A 392 -21.11 8.88 -9.97
CA THR A 392 -21.85 8.77 -8.69
C THR A 392 -22.97 7.74 -8.77
N GLU A 393 -23.79 7.76 -9.84
CA GLU A 393 -24.85 6.79 -10.07
C GLU A 393 -24.29 5.35 -10.29
N GLY A 394 -23.20 5.24 -11.06
CA GLY A 394 -22.54 3.96 -11.29
C GLY A 394 -22.02 3.31 -10.01
N ALA A 395 -21.47 4.10 -9.09
CA ALA A 395 -21.00 3.64 -7.78
C ALA A 395 -22.16 3.11 -6.92
N GLN A 396 -23.31 3.80 -6.90
CA GLN A 396 -24.49 3.34 -6.17
C GLN A 396 -25.00 2.01 -6.71
N ILE A 397 -25.15 1.88 -8.03
CA ILE A 397 -25.59 0.64 -8.69
C ILE A 397 -24.65 -0.51 -8.35
N ARG A 398 -23.32 -0.29 -8.41
CA ARG A 398 -22.35 -1.30 -8.01
C ARG A 398 -22.49 -1.70 -6.56
N THR A 399 -22.62 -0.72 -5.68
CA THR A 399 -22.74 -0.95 -4.23
C THR A 399 -23.96 -1.79 -3.89
N GLU A 400 -25.13 -1.52 -4.51
CA GLU A 400 -26.33 -2.35 -4.33
C GLU A 400 -26.10 -3.81 -4.71
N ARG A 401 -25.40 -4.07 -5.83
CA ARG A 401 -25.05 -5.42 -6.27
C ARG A 401 -24.13 -6.11 -5.27
N VAL A 402 -23.07 -5.45 -4.85
CA VAL A 402 -22.10 -6.00 -3.90
C VAL A 402 -22.75 -6.28 -2.54
N ILE A 403 -23.64 -5.43 -2.05
CA ILE A 403 -24.42 -5.69 -0.83
C ILE A 403 -25.26 -6.95 -0.97
N ARG A 404 -25.93 -7.13 -2.10
CA ARG A 404 -26.72 -8.36 -2.38
C ARG A 404 -25.82 -9.59 -2.35
N ASP A 405 -24.73 -9.56 -3.12
CA ASP A 405 -23.82 -10.68 -3.31
C ASP A 405 -23.15 -11.09 -1.98
N LEU A 406 -22.73 -10.10 -1.18
CA LEU A 406 -22.14 -10.35 0.14
C LEU A 406 -23.17 -10.94 1.13
N LYS A 407 -24.42 -10.45 1.13
CA LYS A 407 -25.49 -11.04 1.95
C LYS A 407 -25.78 -12.47 1.56
N GLU A 408 -25.82 -12.78 0.29
CA GLU A 408 -26.05 -14.15 -0.21
C GLU A 408 -24.90 -15.09 0.21
N GLN A 409 -23.64 -14.62 0.13
CA GLN A 409 -22.48 -15.39 0.54
C GLN A 409 -22.48 -15.65 2.05
N LEU A 410 -22.70 -14.63 2.87
CA LEU A 410 -22.78 -14.79 4.33
C LEU A 410 -23.91 -15.75 4.75
N ALA A 411 -25.06 -15.67 4.10
CA ALA A 411 -26.19 -16.57 4.37
C ALA A 411 -25.94 -18.04 3.92
N LYS A 412 -25.03 -18.28 2.99
CA LYS A 412 -24.57 -19.64 2.64
C LYS A 412 -23.67 -20.21 3.76
N GLU A 413 -22.72 -19.41 4.23
CA GLU A 413 -21.77 -19.82 5.29
C GLU A 413 -22.44 -20.08 6.64
N GLU A 414 -23.53 -19.39 6.96
CA GLU A 414 -24.31 -19.66 8.19
C GLU A 414 -25.06 -21.00 8.16
N LYS A 415 -25.24 -21.62 7.00
CA LYS A 415 -25.94 -22.86 6.80
C LYS A 415 -25.04 -24.09 6.74
N GLU A 416 -23.77 -23.88 6.53
CA GLU A 416 -22.71 -24.91 6.52
C GLU A 416 -22.13 -25.13 7.91
#